data_6fdd1ac04dc677cfddd2e863cbd06496
#
_entry.id   6fdd1ac04dc677cfddd2e863cbd06496
#
_cell.length_a   1.000
_cell.length_b   1.000
_cell.length_c   1.000
_cell.angle_alpha   90.00
_cell.angle_beta   90.00
_cell.angle_gamma   90.00
#
_symmetry.space_group_name_H-M   'P 1'
#
loop_
_entity.id
_entity.type
_entity.pdbx_description
1 polymer ?
#
loop_
_entity_poly.entity_id
_entity_poly.type
_entity_poly.pdbx_seq_one_letter_code
_entity_poly.pdbx_strand_id
1 'polypeptide(L)'
;MRLSSLNPRTWKRPQPKPALDEIAEVVPDSIALKLAPHLLLGARGERLAAERLEQLGYTLVASNFTLPVGRNLRGALIQAELDVIAYDGATLCFVEVKTRASDWFAAPEANVDLRKQRQITRAARAYRRMFGLKDTLYRYDVVSVILPPTDEDGTRPRPRIEVLRNFWTDAKFRKRRWANAPTDY
;
A
#
# COMPACT_ATOMS: atom_id res chain seq x y z
N MET A 1 -8.03 -5.56 29.34
CA MET A 1 -9.26 -5.88 28.62
C MET A 1 -8.89 -6.71 27.40
N ARG A 2 -9.25 -8.00 27.41
CA ARG A 2 -8.83 -9.02 26.42
C ARG A 2 -9.54 -8.77 25.09
N LEU A 3 -8.80 -8.66 23.98
CA LEU A 3 -9.30 -8.62 22.59
C LEU A 3 -9.68 -10.04 22.12
N SER A 4 -10.55 -10.73 22.87
CA SER A 4 -10.89 -12.14 22.66
C SER A 4 -12.29 -12.32 22.10
N SER A 5 -12.65 -11.68 20.98
CA SER A 5 -13.91 -12.05 20.28
C SER A 5 -14.02 -11.64 18.82
N LEU A 6 -12.95 -11.48 18.09
CA LEU A 6 -13.06 -11.43 16.64
C LEU A 6 -12.85 -12.85 16.10
N ASN A 7 -13.95 -13.59 15.97
CA ASN A 7 -13.98 -14.91 15.36
C ASN A 7 -13.59 -14.79 13.87
N PRO A 8 -12.47 -15.39 13.40
CA PRO A 8 -12.07 -15.33 11.99
C PRO A 8 -13.11 -15.90 11.03
N ARG A 9 -14.06 -16.71 11.53
CA ARG A 9 -15.12 -17.35 10.72
C ARG A 9 -16.31 -16.44 10.40
N THR A 10 -16.44 -15.28 11.06
CA THR A 10 -17.53 -14.33 10.83
C THR A 10 -17.08 -13.08 10.06
N TRP A 11 -15.79 -13.00 9.71
CA TRP A 11 -15.27 -11.92 8.90
C TRP A 11 -15.79 -12.07 7.46
N LYS A 12 -16.85 -11.32 7.11
CA LYS A 12 -17.14 -11.06 5.70
C LYS A 12 -15.96 -10.29 5.15
N ARG A 13 -15.27 -10.87 4.14
CA ARG A 13 -14.25 -10.15 3.38
C ARG A 13 -14.81 -8.78 3.06
N PRO A 14 -14.13 -7.66 3.39
CA PRO A 14 -14.49 -6.39 2.81
C PRO A 14 -14.47 -6.61 1.30
N GLN A 15 -15.58 -6.33 0.63
CA GLN A 15 -15.59 -6.32 -0.82
C GLN A 15 -14.52 -5.31 -1.23
N PRO A 16 -13.63 -5.64 -2.15
CA PRO A 16 -12.74 -4.64 -2.71
C PRO A 16 -13.63 -3.47 -3.16
N LYS A 17 -13.24 -2.26 -2.82
CA LYS A 17 -13.88 -1.10 -3.43
C LYS A 17 -13.79 -1.31 -4.93
N PRO A 18 -14.89 -1.18 -5.69
CA PRO A 18 -14.84 -1.33 -7.14
C PRO A 18 -13.71 -0.44 -7.65
N ALA A 19 -12.90 -0.97 -8.54
CA ALA A 19 -11.85 -0.19 -9.20
C ALA A 19 -12.53 1.04 -9.80
N LEU A 20 -11.89 2.21 -9.70
CA LEU A 20 -12.48 3.45 -10.25
C LEU A 20 -12.75 3.34 -11.76
N ASP A 21 -12.10 2.39 -12.45
CA ASP A 21 -12.38 2.06 -13.85
C ASP A 21 -13.68 1.26 -14.02
N GLU A 22 -14.06 0.38 -13.09
CA GLU A 22 -15.41 -0.23 -13.07
C GLU A 22 -16.48 0.82 -12.79
N ILE A 23 -16.13 1.85 -12.01
CA ILE A 23 -17.01 3.00 -11.78
C ILE A 23 -17.07 3.88 -13.04
N ALA A 24 -15.97 4.04 -13.79
CA ALA A 24 -15.92 4.86 -15.00
C ALA A 24 -16.78 4.30 -16.15
N GLU A 25 -16.99 2.98 -16.23
CA GLU A 25 -17.93 2.38 -17.20
C GLU A 25 -19.41 2.54 -16.81
N VAL A 26 -19.70 2.77 -15.52
CA VAL A 26 -21.09 2.83 -14.99
C VAL A 26 -21.49 4.25 -14.58
N VAL A 27 -20.52 5.15 -14.40
CA VAL A 27 -20.77 6.54 -13.95
C VAL A 27 -21.01 7.43 -15.15
N PRO A 28 -22.15 8.15 -15.22
CA PRO A 28 -22.39 9.16 -16.24
C PRO A 28 -21.23 10.18 -16.27
N ASP A 29 -20.85 10.63 -17.45
CA ASP A 29 -19.77 11.62 -17.70
C ASP A 29 -19.84 12.85 -16.76
N SER A 30 -21.05 13.20 -16.31
CA SER A 30 -21.29 14.29 -15.36
C SER A 30 -20.71 14.05 -13.95
N ILE A 31 -20.44 12.81 -13.57
CA ILE A 31 -19.84 12.45 -12.26
C ILE A 31 -18.35 12.21 -12.42
N ALA A 32 -17.90 11.63 -13.53
CA ALA A 32 -16.49 11.48 -13.88
C ALA A 32 -15.79 12.84 -13.93
N LEU A 33 -16.46 13.89 -14.44
CA LEU A 33 -15.95 15.27 -14.44
C LEU A 33 -15.77 15.88 -13.04
N LYS A 34 -16.34 15.29 -11.98
CA LYS A 34 -16.22 15.77 -10.59
C LYS A 34 -15.16 15.08 -9.77
N LEU A 35 -14.59 13.99 -10.27
CA LEU A 35 -13.45 13.33 -9.61
C LEU A 35 -12.19 14.16 -9.81
N ALA A 36 -11.55 14.53 -8.69
CA ALA A 36 -10.33 15.32 -8.77
C ALA A 36 -9.25 14.58 -9.60
N PRO A 37 -8.57 15.25 -10.53
CA PRO A 37 -7.62 14.61 -11.46
C PRO A 37 -6.56 13.73 -10.79
N HIS A 38 -6.13 14.09 -9.58
CA HIS A 38 -5.16 13.31 -8.81
C HIS A 38 -5.71 11.95 -8.33
N LEU A 39 -7.03 11.81 -8.11
CA LEU A 39 -7.65 10.54 -7.74
C LEU A 39 -7.68 9.58 -8.94
N LEU A 40 -7.99 10.09 -10.13
CA LEU A 40 -7.97 9.31 -11.37
C LEU A 40 -6.53 8.86 -11.71
N LEU A 41 -5.56 9.76 -11.50
CA LEU A 41 -4.14 9.43 -11.69
C LEU A 41 -3.69 8.31 -10.73
N GLY A 42 -4.08 8.40 -9.46
CA GLY A 42 -3.78 7.39 -8.44
C GLY A 42 -4.36 6.01 -8.81
N ALA A 43 -5.66 5.96 -9.09
CA ALA A 43 -6.35 4.72 -9.45
C ALA A 43 -5.75 4.04 -10.70
N ARG A 44 -5.44 4.83 -11.74
CA ARG A 44 -4.76 4.32 -12.94
C ARG A 44 -3.39 3.74 -12.60
N GLY A 45 -2.64 4.40 -11.72
CA GLY A 45 -1.33 3.91 -11.29
C GLY A 45 -1.41 2.62 -10.49
N GLU A 46 -2.39 2.49 -9.59
CA GLU A 46 -2.62 1.28 -8.81
C GLU A 46 -2.97 0.08 -9.70
N ARG A 47 -3.82 0.28 -10.73
CA ARG A 47 -4.13 -0.76 -11.71
C ARG A 47 -2.89 -1.21 -12.47
N LEU A 48 -2.12 -0.26 -13.01
CA LEU A 48 -0.89 -0.58 -13.74
C LEU A 48 0.17 -1.25 -12.85
N ALA A 49 0.24 -0.88 -11.58
CA ALA A 49 1.10 -1.53 -10.61
C ALA A 49 0.69 -2.98 -10.36
N ALA A 50 -0.61 -3.25 -10.20
CA ALA A 50 -1.16 -4.59 -10.04
C ALA A 50 -0.85 -5.47 -11.26
N GLU A 51 -1.16 -5.00 -12.46
CA GLU A 51 -0.85 -5.69 -13.73
C GLU A 51 0.66 -6.00 -13.84
N ARG A 52 1.52 -5.04 -13.44
CA ARG A 52 2.98 -5.24 -13.48
C ARG A 52 3.45 -6.29 -12.49
N LEU A 53 2.88 -6.32 -11.29
CA LEU A 53 3.20 -7.34 -10.29
C LEU A 53 2.80 -8.74 -10.78
N GLU A 54 1.62 -8.91 -11.36
CA GLU A 54 1.17 -10.18 -11.94
C GLU A 54 2.09 -10.64 -13.08
N GLN A 55 2.49 -9.73 -13.99
CA GLN A 55 3.47 -10.03 -15.04
C GLN A 55 4.82 -10.49 -14.50
N LEU A 56 5.20 -10.06 -13.29
CA LEU A 56 6.41 -10.48 -12.59
C LEU A 56 6.23 -11.75 -11.76
N GLY A 57 5.05 -12.40 -11.83
CA GLY A 57 4.75 -13.65 -11.14
C GLY A 57 4.24 -13.49 -9.70
N TYR A 58 3.85 -12.29 -9.28
CA TYR A 58 3.19 -12.12 -7.99
C TYR A 58 1.76 -12.65 -8.05
N THR A 59 1.31 -13.25 -6.96
CA THR A 59 -0.09 -13.63 -6.77
C THR A 59 -0.76 -12.56 -5.90
N LEU A 60 -1.68 -11.80 -6.49
CA LEU A 60 -2.41 -10.75 -5.77
C LEU A 60 -3.38 -11.37 -4.77
N VAL A 61 -3.42 -10.81 -3.57
CA VAL A 61 -4.32 -11.22 -2.47
C VAL A 61 -5.43 -10.20 -2.26
N ALA A 62 -5.08 -8.93 -2.22
CA ALA A 62 -6.02 -7.82 -2.06
C ALA A 62 -5.40 -6.51 -2.55
N SER A 63 -6.27 -5.58 -2.98
CA SER A 63 -5.93 -4.19 -3.26
C SER A 63 -6.77 -3.27 -2.37
N ASN A 64 -6.22 -2.09 -2.03
CA ASN A 64 -6.89 -1.06 -1.22
C ASN A 64 -7.47 -1.60 0.10
N PHE A 65 -6.70 -2.49 0.77
CA PHE A 65 -7.16 -3.19 1.96
C PHE A 65 -7.10 -2.29 3.18
N THR A 66 -8.26 -1.89 3.69
CA THR A 66 -8.40 -1.04 4.87
C THR A 66 -8.63 -1.87 6.13
N LEU A 67 -7.88 -1.59 7.20
CA LEU A 67 -8.01 -2.28 8.48
C LEU A 67 -7.77 -1.35 9.68
N PRO A 68 -8.39 -1.65 10.84
CA PRO A 68 -8.13 -0.89 12.06
C PRO A 68 -6.75 -1.23 12.62
N VAL A 69 -5.95 -0.20 12.90
CA VAL A 69 -4.59 -0.33 13.44
C VAL A 69 -4.47 0.16 14.87
N GLY A 70 -5.53 0.65 15.47
CA GLY A 70 -5.58 1.10 16.86
C GLY A 70 -6.66 2.12 17.11
N ARG A 71 -6.55 2.83 18.23
CA ARG A 71 -7.44 3.93 18.60
C ARG A 71 -6.63 5.20 18.86
N ASN A 72 -7.21 6.34 18.58
CA ASN A 72 -6.64 7.63 18.97
C ASN A 72 -6.92 7.93 20.46
N LEU A 73 -6.42 9.06 20.95
CA LEU A 73 -6.61 9.50 22.34
C LEU A 73 -8.08 9.70 22.72
N ARG A 74 -8.97 9.94 21.75
CA ARG A 74 -10.42 10.09 21.92
C ARG A 74 -11.18 8.77 21.78
N GLY A 75 -10.48 7.62 21.68
CA GLY A 75 -11.08 6.29 21.54
C GLY A 75 -11.55 5.92 20.13
N ALA A 76 -11.50 6.82 19.15
CA ALA A 76 -11.90 6.54 17.78
C ALA A 76 -10.92 5.61 17.08
N LEU A 77 -11.42 4.69 16.25
CA LEU A 77 -10.61 3.77 15.46
C LEU A 77 -9.74 4.53 14.46
N ILE A 78 -8.46 4.18 14.45
CA ILE A 78 -7.53 4.60 13.41
C ILE A 78 -7.50 3.52 12.34
N GLN A 79 -7.89 3.89 11.13
CA GLN A 79 -7.81 3.03 9.95
C GLN A 79 -6.47 3.24 9.24
N ALA A 80 -5.95 2.18 8.63
CA ALA A 80 -4.84 2.26 7.69
C ALA A 80 -5.18 1.44 6.46
N GLU A 81 -4.65 1.86 5.32
CA GLU A 81 -4.83 1.22 4.03
C GLU A 81 -3.50 0.64 3.56
N LEU A 82 -3.59 -0.53 2.92
CA LEU A 82 -2.51 -1.22 2.22
C LEU A 82 -2.89 -1.25 0.76
N ASP A 83 -2.11 -0.60 -0.09
CA ASP A 83 -2.46 -0.41 -1.51
C ASP A 83 -2.54 -1.77 -2.22
N VAL A 84 -1.51 -2.62 -2.09
CA VAL A 84 -1.55 -3.99 -2.61
C VAL A 84 -0.94 -4.98 -1.61
N ILE A 85 -1.59 -6.12 -1.47
CA ILE A 85 -1.09 -7.29 -0.73
C ILE A 85 -0.95 -8.43 -1.73
N ALA A 86 0.24 -9.02 -1.82
CA ALA A 86 0.54 -10.07 -2.79
C ALA A 86 1.53 -11.09 -2.22
N TYR A 87 1.68 -12.21 -2.90
CA TYR A 87 2.76 -13.17 -2.67
C TYR A 87 3.73 -13.15 -3.85
N ASP A 88 5.04 -13.14 -3.54
CA ASP A 88 6.12 -13.46 -4.47
C ASP A 88 6.72 -14.80 -4.02
N GLY A 89 6.30 -15.89 -4.66
CA GLY A 89 6.51 -17.24 -4.18
C GLY A 89 5.92 -17.43 -2.79
N ALA A 90 6.74 -17.75 -1.79
CA ALA A 90 6.34 -17.92 -0.39
C ALA A 90 6.38 -16.63 0.45
N THR A 91 6.83 -15.53 -0.13
CA THR A 91 7.01 -14.26 0.60
C THR A 91 5.77 -13.38 0.47
N LEU A 92 5.18 -13.00 1.60
CA LEU A 92 4.08 -12.03 1.66
C LEU A 92 4.63 -10.62 1.46
N CYS A 93 4.15 -9.92 0.45
CA CYS A 93 4.58 -8.58 0.07
C CYS A 93 3.50 -7.55 0.39
N PHE A 94 3.85 -6.52 1.13
CA PHE A 94 3.04 -5.32 1.32
C PHE A 94 3.60 -4.25 0.40
N VAL A 95 2.82 -3.89 -0.61
CA VAL A 95 3.28 -3.03 -1.71
C VAL A 95 2.59 -1.69 -1.61
N GLU A 96 3.38 -0.63 -1.55
CA GLU A 96 2.92 0.76 -1.68
C GLU A 96 3.05 1.20 -3.13
N VAL A 97 2.01 1.83 -3.66
CA VAL A 97 2.01 2.36 -5.04
C VAL A 97 2.17 3.87 -5.01
N LYS A 98 3.14 4.36 -5.77
CA LYS A 98 3.38 5.80 -5.94
C LYS A 98 3.26 6.20 -7.39
N THR A 99 2.19 6.94 -7.69
CA THR A 99 1.90 7.46 -9.03
C THR A 99 2.28 8.92 -9.14
N ARG A 100 2.93 9.28 -10.23
CA ARG A 100 3.32 10.66 -10.57
C ARG A 100 3.10 10.94 -12.05
N ALA A 101 2.88 12.21 -12.39
CA ALA A 101 2.80 12.66 -13.76
C ALA A 101 4.19 12.86 -14.42
N SER A 102 5.24 13.06 -13.60
CA SER A 102 6.62 13.25 -14.09
C SER A 102 7.64 12.78 -13.07
N ASP A 103 8.87 12.53 -13.51
CA ASP A 103 10.03 12.18 -12.70
C ASP A 103 10.94 13.37 -12.37
N TRP A 104 10.57 14.58 -12.82
CA TRP A 104 11.39 15.80 -12.79
C TRP A 104 11.88 16.21 -11.38
N PHE A 105 11.22 15.77 -10.30
CA PHE A 105 11.47 16.33 -8.96
C PHE A 105 12.00 15.37 -7.89
N ALA A 106 12.14 14.08 -8.12
CA ALA A 106 12.72 13.18 -7.10
C ALA A 106 13.09 11.79 -7.63
N ALA A 107 14.23 11.28 -7.13
CA ALA A 107 14.60 9.88 -7.29
C ALA A 107 13.49 8.95 -6.73
N PRO A 108 13.34 7.73 -7.28
CA PRO A 108 12.33 6.75 -6.84
C PRO A 108 12.34 6.53 -5.31
N GLU A 109 13.51 6.63 -4.68
CA GLU A 109 13.70 6.41 -3.24
C GLU A 109 13.07 7.50 -2.35
N ALA A 110 12.85 8.71 -2.88
CA ALA A 110 12.19 9.80 -2.14
C ALA A 110 10.66 9.64 -2.04
N ASN A 111 10.11 8.56 -2.58
CA ASN A 111 8.69 8.42 -2.84
C ASN A 111 7.84 7.99 -1.66
N VAL A 112 8.42 7.33 -0.64
CA VAL A 112 7.67 6.90 0.54
C VAL A 112 8.35 7.46 1.78
N ASP A 113 7.78 8.50 2.34
CA ASP A 113 8.31 9.13 3.53
C ASP A 113 8.26 8.21 4.77
N LEU A 114 9.03 8.55 5.80
CA LEU A 114 9.11 7.76 7.04
C LEU A 114 7.77 7.62 7.76
N ARG A 115 6.88 8.61 7.63
CA ARG A 115 5.54 8.57 8.23
C ARG A 115 4.69 7.51 7.54
N LYS A 116 4.65 7.50 6.22
CA LYS A 116 3.90 6.50 5.44
C LYS A 116 4.49 5.09 5.65
N GLN A 117 5.82 4.94 5.63
CA GLN A 117 6.46 3.66 5.95
C GLN A 117 6.06 3.11 7.32
N ARG A 118 6.00 3.96 8.37
CA ARG A 118 5.52 3.56 9.71
C ARG A 118 4.06 3.15 9.69
N GLN A 119 3.22 3.86 8.96
CA GLN A 119 1.80 3.55 8.82
C GLN A 119 1.59 2.19 8.16
N ILE A 120 2.26 1.93 7.04
CA ILE A 120 2.22 0.64 6.34
C ILE A 120 2.77 -0.49 7.24
N THR A 121 3.91 -0.29 7.89
CA THR A 121 4.48 -1.27 8.82
C THR A 121 3.50 -1.64 9.93
N ARG A 122 2.77 -0.65 10.48
CA ARG A 122 1.75 -0.87 11.50
C ARG A 122 0.55 -1.66 10.95
N ALA A 123 0.11 -1.33 9.74
CA ALA A 123 -0.97 -2.02 9.03
C ALA A 123 -0.59 -3.47 8.72
N ALA A 124 0.59 -3.70 8.17
CA ALA A 124 1.11 -5.03 7.85
C ALA A 124 1.21 -5.93 9.10
N ARG A 125 1.67 -5.39 10.23
CA ARG A 125 1.68 -6.13 11.51
C ARG A 125 0.27 -6.47 12.00
N ALA A 126 -0.69 -5.56 11.82
CA ALA A 126 -2.09 -5.80 12.18
C ALA A 126 -2.70 -6.86 11.25
N TYR A 127 -2.46 -6.78 9.94
CA TYR A 127 -2.86 -7.76 8.95
C TYR A 127 -2.32 -9.16 9.28
N ARG A 128 -1.01 -9.29 9.48
CA ARG A 128 -0.37 -10.58 9.82
C ARG A 128 -0.91 -11.19 11.11
N ARG A 129 -1.24 -10.39 12.12
CA ARG A 129 -1.88 -10.87 13.36
C ARG A 129 -3.32 -11.35 13.10
N MET A 130 -4.08 -10.59 12.30
CA MET A 130 -5.48 -10.88 11.99
C MET A 130 -5.63 -12.23 11.26
N PHE A 131 -4.71 -12.51 10.34
CA PHE A 131 -4.74 -13.72 9.50
C PHE A 131 -3.82 -14.85 9.99
N GLY A 132 -3.23 -14.74 11.18
CA GLY A 132 -2.38 -15.80 11.75
C GLY A 132 -1.03 -15.98 11.05
N LEU A 133 -0.56 -15.00 10.29
CA LEU A 133 0.63 -15.06 9.43
C LEU A 133 1.92 -14.61 10.16
N LYS A 134 2.09 -14.97 11.43
CA LYS A 134 3.24 -14.50 12.24
C LYS A 134 4.58 -15.03 11.73
N ASP A 135 4.59 -16.29 11.28
CA ASP A 135 5.80 -17.00 10.87
C ASP A 135 6.02 -16.94 9.34
N THR A 136 5.12 -16.29 8.59
CA THR A 136 5.26 -16.11 7.16
C THR A 136 6.37 -15.09 6.86
N LEU A 137 7.27 -15.42 5.94
CA LEU A 137 8.22 -14.47 5.40
C LEU A 137 7.48 -13.29 4.76
N TYR A 138 7.95 -12.10 5.00
CA TYR A 138 7.32 -10.89 4.46
C TYR A 138 8.34 -9.80 4.16
N ARG A 139 7.95 -8.89 3.28
CA ARG A 139 8.73 -7.68 2.95
C ARG A 139 7.81 -6.52 2.57
N TYR A 140 8.42 -5.36 2.45
CA TYR A 140 7.77 -4.15 1.98
C TYR A 140 8.38 -3.74 0.64
N ASP A 141 7.54 -3.64 -0.37
CA ASP A 141 7.92 -3.25 -1.71
C ASP A 141 7.27 -1.90 -2.06
N VAL A 142 7.86 -1.20 -3.02
CA VAL A 142 7.28 0.02 -3.59
C VAL A 142 7.18 -0.14 -5.09
N VAL A 143 6.04 0.21 -5.66
CA VAL A 143 5.88 0.34 -7.10
C VAL A 143 5.78 1.82 -7.45
N SER A 144 6.78 2.30 -8.17
CA SER A 144 6.79 3.65 -8.74
C SER A 144 6.17 3.62 -10.13
N VAL A 145 5.12 4.40 -10.34
CA VAL A 145 4.42 4.53 -11.62
C VAL A 145 4.51 5.97 -12.09
N ILE A 146 5.17 6.20 -13.21
CA ILE A 146 5.24 7.50 -13.86
C ILE A 146 4.30 7.47 -15.05
N LEU A 147 3.31 8.35 -15.03
CA LEU A 147 2.32 8.55 -16.07
C LEU A 147 2.52 9.92 -16.71
N PRO A 148 3.39 10.05 -17.73
CA PRO A 148 3.62 11.32 -18.36
C PRO A 148 2.30 11.92 -18.91
N PRO A 149 2.15 13.24 -18.91
CA PRO A 149 1.02 13.89 -19.55
C PRO A 149 1.01 13.57 -21.05
N THR A 150 -0.12 13.80 -21.68
CA THR A 150 -0.22 13.75 -23.13
C THR A 150 0.59 14.90 -23.73
N ASP A 151 1.40 14.61 -24.73
CA ASP A 151 2.21 15.60 -25.42
C ASP A 151 1.33 16.57 -26.23
N GLU A 152 1.90 17.67 -26.71
CA GLU A 152 1.18 18.71 -27.44
C GLU A 152 0.56 18.18 -28.77
N ASP A 153 1.13 17.14 -29.36
CA ASP A 153 0.61 16.45 -30.57
C ASP A 153 -0.49 15.42 -30.24
N GLY A 154 -0.90 15.28 -28.96
CA GLY A 154 -1.91 14.30 -28.51
C GLY A 154 -1.36 12.91 -28.26
N THR A 155 -0.06 12.69 -28.41
CA THR A 155 0.58 11.41 -28.11
C THR A 155 0.66 11.18 -26.61
N ARG A 156 0.31 9.97 -26.15
CA ARG A 156 0.49 9.56 -24.75
C ARG A 156 1.77 8.73 -24.61
N PRO A 157 2.79 9.24 -23.92
CA PRO A 157 3.99 8.46 -23.66
C PRO A 157 3.68 7.21 -22.84
N ARG A 158 4.50 6.17 -23.03
CA ARG A 158 4.31 4.91 -22.28
C ARG A 158 4.56 5.13 -20.79
N PRO A 159 3.73 4.53 -19.91
CA PRO A 159 3.98 4.50 -18.48
C PRO A 159 5.34 3.87 -18.17
N ARG A 160 6.08 4.43 -17.20
CA ARG A 160 7.28 3.81 -16.66
C ARG A 160 6.95 3.25 -15.29
N ILE A 161 7.17 1.94 -15.11
CA ILE A 161 6.80 1.22 -13.89
C ILE A 161 8.04 0.51 -13.37
N GLU A 162 8.42 0.83 -12.13
CA GLU A 162 9.56 0.26 -11.44
C GLU A 162 9.10 -0.39 -10.15
N VAL A 163 9.58 -1.61 -9.88
CA VAL A 163 9.31 -2.36 -8.64
C VAL A 163 10.55 -2.37 -7.77
N LEU A 164 10.51 -1.66 -6.66
CA LEU A 164 11.57 -1.56 -5.67
C LEU A 164 11.30 -2.56 -4.55
N ARG A 165 11.93 -3.73 -4.64
CA ARG A 165 11.76 -4.82 -3.68
C ARG A 165 12.50 -4.55 -2.38
N ASN A 166 11.92 -4.97 -1.26
CA ASN A 166 12.52 -4.87 0.08
C ASN A 166 12.97 -3.45 0.43
N PHE A 167 12.14 -2.46 0.14
CA PHE A 167 12.45 -1.04 0.21
C PHE A 167 12.75 -0.57 1.65
N TRP A 168 12.10 -1.18 2.66
CA TRP A 168 12.45 -1.00 4.07
C TRP A 168 12.17 -2.26 4.87
N THR A 169 12.61 -2.27 6.13
CA THR A 169 12.37 -3.36 7.07
C THR A 169 11.78 -2.84 8.39
N ASP A 170 11.15 -3.72 9.15
CA ASP A 170 10.65 -3.43 10.50
C ASP A 170 11.73 -2.94 11.46
N ALA A 171 12.98 -3.36 11.26
CA ALA A 171 14.11 -2.99 12.10
C ALA A 171 14.31 -1.46 12.15
N LYS A 172 14.01 -0.77 11.04
CA LYS A 172 14.07 0.69 10.94
C LYS A 172 13.21 1.41 11.98
N PHE A 173 12.14 0.77 12.47
CA PHE A 173 11.17 1.37 13.40
C PHE A 173 11.18 0.74 14.79
N ARG A 174 12.10 -0.20 15.06
CA ARG A 174 12.28 -0.71 16.42
C ARG A 174 12.93 0.39 17.26
N LYS A 175 12.31 0.72 18.40
CA LYS A 175 13.00 1.54 19.41
C LYS A 175 14.31 0.83 19.76
N ARG A 176 15.45 1.48 19.62
CA ARG A 176 16.71 0.99 20.22
C ARG A 176 16.41 0.84 21.72
N ARG A 177 16.37 -0.39 22.22
CA ARG A 177 16.52 -0.63 23.65
C ARG A 177 17.94 -0.17 23.95
N TRP A 178 18.08 0.87 24.73
CA TRP A 178 19.35 1.19 25.34
C TRP A 178 19.69 -0.05 26.17
N ALA A 179 20.71 -0.79 25.77
CA ALA A 179 21.35 -1.75 26.64
C ALA A 179 21.83 -0.91 27.83
N ASN A 180 21.43 -1.31 29.04
CA ASN A 180 21.89 -0.71 30.27
C ASN A 180 23.39 -0.53 30.18
N ALA A 181 23.87 0.70 30.33
CA ALA A 181 25.27 0.94 30.54
C ALA A 181 25.71 0.10 31.76
N PRO A 182 26.85 -0.60 31.71
CA PRO A 182 27.38 -1.25 32.91
C PRO A 182 27.57 -0.13 33.94
N THR A 183 26.97 -0.29 35.11
CA THR A 183 27.33 0.47 36.28
C THR A 183 28.68 -0.06 36.71
N ASP A 184 29.74 0.63 36.32
CA ASP A 184 31.06 0.45 36.92
C ASP A 184 30.98 0.95 38.36
N TYR A 185 31.20 0.01 39.29
CA TYR A 185 31.66 0.28 40.65
C TYR A 185 33.13 0.01 40.72
#